data_6eeaf0f5d1c19e88ad61542c7a0d46b2
#
_entry.id   6eeaf0f5d1c19e88ad61542c7a0d46b2
#
_cell.length_a   1.000
_cell.length_b   1.000
_cell.length_c   1.000
_cell.angle_alpha   90.00
_cell.angle_beta   90.00
_cell.angle_gamma   90.00
#
_symmetry.space_group_name_H-M   'P 1'
#
loop_
_entity.id
_entity.type
_entity.pdbx_description
1 polymer ?
#
loop_
_entity_poly.entity_id
_entity_poly.type
_entity_poly.pdbx_seq_one_letter_code
_entity_poly.pdbx_strand_id
1 'polypeptide(L)'
;IHNFKDYKPKLGKNTWVAPSADMIGDVECGEDCSIWFGSVVRGDVHYIKIGDRVSVQDLSMIHVTHHKGEERANNGDGNPTIIGDDVTIGHRVMLHGCTIEDACLIGMSATILDGAVIGKESIVGANSLVTKNKKFPPRSLIMGAPAKVVRELNDDEVEELYASAKRYVEFKN
;
A
#
# COMPACT_ATOMS: atom_id res chain seq x y z
N ILE A 1 7.02 13.89 -9.09
CA ILE A 1 5.55 14.01 -9.05
C ILE A 1 5.08 14.45 -10.42
N HIS A 2 4.19 13.67 -11.07
CA HIS A 2 3.79 13.86 -12.45
C HIS A 2 2.26 13.89 -12.60
N ASN A 3 1.76 14.82 -13.39
CA ASN A 3 0.36 14.80 -13.81
C ASN A 3 0.15 13.67 -14.84
N PHE A 4 -1.02 13.06 -14.82
CA PHE A 4 -1.47 12.19 -15.89
C PHE A 4 -2.87 12.63 -16.34
N LYS A 5 -2.99 13.12 -17.58
CA LYS A 5 -4.17 13.83 -18.05
C LYS A 5 -4.51 14.99 -17.08
N ASP A 6 -5.75 15.05 -16.62
CA ASP A 6 -6.24 16.08 -15.69
C ASP A 6 -5.99 15.77 -14.21
N TYR A 7 -5.36 14.63 -13.92
CA TYR A 7 -5.11 14.17 -12.55
C TYR A 7 -3.71 14.54 -12.08
N LYS A 8 -3.63 15.05 -10.87
CA LYS A 8 -2.39 15.43 -10.18
C LYS A 8 -2.36 14.79 -8.80
N PRO A 9 -1.23 14.20 -8.39
CA PRO A 9 -1.08 13.70 -7.03
C PRO A 9 -1.30 14.77 -5.97
N LYS A 10 -2.05 14.43 -4.92
CA LYS A 10 -2.30 15.26 -3.75
C LYS A 10 -1.58 14.64 -2.56
N LEU A 11 -0.80 15.45 -1.87
CA LEU A 11 -0.02 15.04 -0.71
C LEU A 11 -0.52 15.76 0.53
N GLY A 12 -0.69 15.01 1.61
CA GLY A 12 -0.97 15.54 2.93
C GLY A 12 0.24 16.26 3.52
N LYS A 13 -0.01 16.93 4.65
CA LYS A 13 1.01 17.70 5.36
C LYS A 13 2.18 16.80 5.78
N ASN A 14 3.39 17.33 5.74
CA ASN A 14 4.64 16.66 6.12
C ASN A 14 4.93 15.35 5.35
N THR A 15 4.23 15.05 4.26
CA THR A 15 4.54 13.88 3.44
C THR A 15 5.78 14.14 2.59
N TRP A 16 6.75 13.23 2.70
CA TRP A 16 8.02 13.30 2.00
C TRP A 16 8.09 12.30 0.84
N VAL A 17 8.61 12.76 -0.29
CA VAL A 17 8.84 11.94 -1.49
C VAL A 17 10.30 12.05 -1.89
N ALA A 18 11.00 10.94 -1.95
CA ALA A 18 12.40 10.88 -2.36
C ALA A 18 12.59 11.45 -3.78
N PRO A 19 13.72 12.10 -4.09
CA PRO A 19 13.96 12.70 -5.41
C PRO A 19 13.86 11.73 -6.58
N SER A 20 14.11 10.44 -6.37
CA SER A 20 14.02 9.37 -7.37
C SER A 20 12.71 8.57 -7.31
N ALA A 21 11.76 8.96 -6.47
CA ALA A 21 10.46 8.33 -6.42
C ALA A 21 9.45 9.06 -7.31
N ASP A 22 8.58 8.32 -7.95
CA ASP A 22 7.57 8.86 -8.86
C ASP A 22 6.15 8.66 -8.32
N MET A 23 5.41 9.76 -8.18
CA MET A 23 3.97 9.75 -7.92
C MET A 23 3.26 10.32 -9.15
N ILE A 24 2.34 9.56 -9.74
CA ILE A 24 1.79 9.81 -11.07
C ILE A 24 0.27 9.72 -11.05
N GLY A 25 -0.41 10.76 -11.52
CA GLY A 25 -1.86 10.76 -11.81
C GLY A 25 -2.74 10.87 -10.58
N ASP A 26 -3.80 10.07 -10.52
CA ASP A 26 -4.85 10.12 -9.48
C ASP A 26 -4.41 9.40 -8.20
N VAL A 27 -3.58 10.08 -7.43
CA VAL A 27 -3.04 9.60 -6.16
C VAL A 27 -3.38 10.60 -5.06
N GLU A 28 -4.04 10.14 -4.02
CA GLU A 28 -4.22 10.88 -2.77
C GLU A 28 -3.39 10.19 -1.68
N CYS A 29 -2.50 10.94 -1.05
CA CYS A 29 -1.63 10.47 0.03
C CYS A 29 -1.86 11.34 1.26
N GLY A 30 -2.08 10.72 2.39
CA GLY A 30 -2.33 11.37 3.66
C GLY A 30 -1.13 12.11 4.25
N GLU A 31 -1.22 12.42 5.53
CA GLU A 31 -0.19 13.16 6.27
C GLU A 31 0.93 12.25 6.75
N ASP A 32 2.10 12.84 6.98
CA ASP A 32 3.27 12.18 7.57
C ASP A 32 3.76 10.91 6.86
N CYS A 33 3.44 10.75 5.58
CA CYS A 33 3.90 9.62 4.77
C CYS A 33 5.34 9.79 4.28
N SER A 34 5.97 8.67 3.88
CA SER A 34 7.28 8.65 3.24
C SER A 34 7.29 7.72 2.04
N ILE A 35 7.68 8.24 0.87
CA ILE A 35 7.84 7.47 -0.37
C ILE A 35 9.32 7.44 -0.71
N TRP A 36 9.94 6.29 -0.54
CA TRP A 36 11.39 6.12 -0.58
C TRP A 36 11.92 5.92 -1.99
N PHE A 37 13.24 5.84 -2.12
CA PHE A 37 13.97 5.93 -3.38
C PHE A 37 13.56 4.87 -4.41
N GLY A 38 13.36 5.29 -5.65
CA GLY A 38 13.01 4.43 -6.77
C GLY A 38 11.63 3.79 -6.72
N SER A 39 10.80 4.17 -5.75
CA SER A 39 9.41 3.69 -5.69
C SER A 39 8.54 4.41 -6.71
N VAL A 40 7.55 3.69 -7.26
CA VAL A 40 6.58 4.24 -8.23
C VAL A 40 5.16 4.02 -7.73
N VAL A 41 4.42 5.12 -7.59
CA VAL A 41 2.99 5.12 -7.22
C VAL A 41 2.21 5.71 -8.39
N ARG A 42 1.53 4.85 -9.18
CA ARG A 42 0.93 5.26 -10.45
C ARG A 42 -0.57 4.98 -10.52
N GLY A 43 -1.35 6.07 -10.38
CA GLY A 43 -2.81 6.10 -10.53
C GLY A 43 -3.25 6.66 -11.88
N ASP A 44 -2.89 5.99 -12.99
CA ASP A 44 -3.17 6.45 -14.35
C ASP A 44 -4.54 5.99 -14.87
N VAL A 45 -4.95 4.75 -14.58
CA VAL A 45 -6.20 4.14 -15.10
C VAL A 45 -7.24 3.89 -14.02
N HIS A 46 -6.89 4.12 -12.75
CA HIS A 46 -7.77 4.15 -11.58
C HIS A 46 -7.11 4.99 -10.48
N TYR A 47 -7.80 5.22 -9.35
CA TYR A 47 -7.23 5.99 -8.25
C TYR A 47 -6.42 5.12 -7.26
N ILE A 48 -5.49 5.77 -6.57
CA ILE A 48 -4.78 5.25 -5.41
C ILE A 48 -5.08 6.16 -4.23
N LYS A 49 -5.46 5.55 -3.10
CA LYS A 49 -5.59 6.25 -1.82
C LYS A 49 -4.64 5.65 -0.81
N ILE A 50 -3.87 6.51 -0.17
CA ILE A 50 -2.90 6.17 0.87
C ILE A 50 -3.28 6.98 2.10
N GLY A 51 -3.46 6.32 3.23
CA GLY A 51 -3.76 6.94 4.52
C GLY A 51 -2.59 7.72 5.11
N ASP A 52 -2.66 7.99 6.40
CA ASP A 52 -1.66 8.73 7.14
C ASP A 52 -0.52 7.83 7.66
N ARG A 53 0.68 8.38 7.83
CA ARG A 53 1.85 7.69 8.42
C ARG A 53 2.24 6.39 7.69
N VAL A 54 2.04 6.37 6.38
CA VAL A 54 2.41 5.24 5.53
C VAL A 54 3.85 5.39 5.04
N SER A 55 4.64 4.31 5.18
CA SER A 55 5.98 4.23 4.60
C SER A 55 6.00 3.28 3.42
N VAL A 56 6.32 3.80 2.23
CA VAL A 56 6.54 3.00 1.00
C VAL A 56 8.03 2.94 0.74
N GLN A 57 8.65 1.82 1.08
CA GLN A 57 10.10 1.65 1.01
C GLN A 57 10.61 1.44 -0.42
N ASP A 58 11.94 1.52 -0.56
CA ASP A 58 12.65 1.62 -1.83
C ASP A 58 12.20 0.57 -2.86
N LEU A 59 12.15 1.00 -4.13
CA LEU A 59 11.89 0.16 -5.30
C LEU A 59 10.52 -0.53 -5.29
N SER A 60 9.57 -0.06 -4.47
CA SER A 60 8.22 -0.60 -4.45
C SER A 60 7.36 -0.04 -5.58
N MET A 61 6.43 -0.84 -6.10
CA MET A 61 5.49 -0.44 -7.13
C MET A 61 4.06 -0.56 -6.63
N ILE A 62 3.31 0.54 -6.71
CA ILE A 62 1.88 0.59 -6.40
C ILE A 62 1.13 0.99 -7.66
N HIS A 63 0.24 0.11 -8.12
CA HIS A 63 -0.54 0.32 -9.32
C HIS A 63 -1.99 -0.16 -9.16
N VAL A 64 -2.77 -0.07 -10.22
CA VAL A 64 -4.23 -0.26 -10.24
C VAL A 64 -4.68 -1.03 -11.46
N THR A 65 -5.86 -1.66 -11.40
CA THR A 65 -6.50 -2.23 -12.59
C THR A 65 -7.51 -1.25 -13.15
N HIS A 66 -7.46 -1.02 -14.47
CA HIS A 66 -8.41 -0.15 -15.17
C HIS A 66 -9.86 -0.61 -15.02
N HIS A 67 -10.79 0.35 -14.98
CA HIS A 67 -12.21 0.09 -15.09
C HIS A 67 -12.60 -0.19 -16.55
N LYS A 68 -13.70 -0.93 -16.76
CA LYS A 68 -14.19 -1.33 -18.09
C LYS A 68 -15.22 -0.33 -18.65
N GLY A 69 -15.04 0.95 -18.48
CA GLY A 69 -15.97 1.96 -18.95
C GLY A 69 -15.26 3.26 -19.28
N GLU A 70 -15.97 4.20 -19.90
CA GLU A 70 -15.41 5.52 -20.22
C GLU A 70 -15.29 6.42 -19.00
N GLU A 71 -15.99 6.13 -17.90
CA GLU A 71 -15.96 6.90 -16.68
C GLU A 71 -15.22 6.15 -15.57
N ARG A 72 -14.28 6.84 -14.90
CA ARG A 72 -13.62 6.41 -13.66
C ARG A 72 -14.60 6.42 -12.47
N ALA A 73 -15.86 6.05 -12.71
CA ALA A 73 -16.85 6.07 -11.66
C ALA A 73 -16.59 4.96 -10.65
N ASN A 74 -16.89 5.23 -9.39
CA ASN A 74 -16.94 4.25 -8.29
C ASN A 74 -18.07 3.22 -8.48
N ASN A 75 -18.23 2.70 -9.69
CA ASN A 75 -19.30 1.77 -10.06
C ASN A 75 -18.93 0.30 -9.80
N GLY A 76 -17.85 0.03 -9.10
CA GLY A 76 -17.38 -1.32 -8.78
C GLY A 76 -16.62 -2.01 -9.91
N ASP A 77 -16.28 -1.30 -10.97
CA ASP A 77 -15.54 -1.82 -12.11
C ASP A 77 -14.05 -1.46 -12.00
N GLY A 78 -13.16 -2.42 -12.22
CA GLY A 78 -11.73 -2.28 -11.95
C GLY A 78 -11.36 -2.46 -10.48
N ASN A 79 -10.09 -2.27 -10.15
CA ASN A 79 -9.60 -2.34 -8.78
C ASN A 79 -8.66 -1.16 -8.49
N PRO A 80 -9.10 -0.20 -7.67
CA PRO A 80 -8.20 0.81 -7.11
C PRO A 80 -7.24 0.15 -6.13
N THR A 81 -6.19 0.85 -5.76
CA THR A 81 -5.36 0.46 -4.61
C THR A 81 -5.66 1.38 -3.43
N ILE A 82 -6.03 0.79 -2.30
CA ILE A 82 -6.38 1.48 -1.08
C ILE A 82 -5.47 1.00 0.05
N ILE A 83 -4.81 1.93 0.72
CA ILE A 83 -3.89 1.66 1.82
C ILE A 83 -4.37 2.51 2.99
N GLY A 84 -4.62 1.86 4.13
CA GLY A 84 -5.03 2.51 5.37
C GLY A 84 -3.90 3.27 6.06
N ASP A 85 -4.15 3.65 7.31
CA ASP A 85 -3.22 4.37 8.15
C ASP A 85 -2.17 3.44 8.77
N ASP A 86 -1.01 3.99 9.15
CA ASP A 86 0.04 3.29 9.89
C ASP A 86 0.60 2.04 9.18
N VAL A 87 0.59 2.02 7.84
CA VAL A 87 1.06 0.88 7.05
C VAL A 87 2.54 1.02 6.69
N THR A 88 3.30 -0.06 6.93
CA THR A 88 4.69 -0.18 6.47
C THR A 88 4.76 -1.12 5.27
N ILE A 89 5.14 -0.58 4.11
CA ILE A 89 5.36 -1.34 2.87
C ILE A 89 6.86 -1.50 2.68
N GLY A 90 7.35 -2.74 2.81
CA GLY A 90 8.76 -3.08 2.70
C GLY A 90 9.34 -2.88 1.30
N HIS A 91 10.66 -2.99 1.20
CA HIS A 91 11.38 -2.79 -0.06
C HIS A 91 10.92 -3.75 -1.16
N ARG A 92 10.83 -3.27 -2.40
CA ARG A 92 10.50 -4.05 -3.61
C ARG A 92 9.13 -4.74 -3.56
N VAL A 93 8.19 -4.21 -2.81
CA VAL A 93 6.82 -4.73 -2.77
C VAL A 93 6.08 -4.34 -4.04
N MET A 94 5.22 -5.26 -4.54
CA MET A 94 4.26 -4.99 -5.62
C MET A 94 2.84 -5.02 -5.06
N LEU A 95 2.16 -3.88 -5.08
CA LEU A 95 0.72 -3.77 -4.80
C LEU A 95 -0.02 -3.43 -6.10
N HIS A 96 -1.02 -4.23 -6.44
CA HIS A 96 -1.79 -4.03 -7.66
C HIS A 96 -3.27 -4.23 -7.41
N GLY A 97 -4.05 -3.14 -7.44
CA GLY A 97 -5.50 -3.18 -7.33
C GLY A 97 -6.03 -3.85 -6.06
N CYS A 98 -5.42 -3.61 -4.91
CA CYS A 98 -5.71 -4.30 -3.65
C CYS A 98 -6.04 -3.33 -2.52
N THR A 99 -6.53 -3.85 -1.40
CA THR A 99 -6.79 -3.11 -0.17
C THR A 99 -5.89 -3.62 0.94
N ILE A 100 -5.15 -2.72 1.56
CA ILE A 100 -4.38 -2.95 2.78
C ILE A 100 -5.05 -2.11 3.87
N GLU A 101 -5.61 -2.73 4.88
CA GLU A 101 -6.22 -2.02 6.01
C GLU A 101 -5.15 -1.48 6.96
N ASP A 102 -5.58 -0.79 8.02
CA ASP A 102 -4.70 -0.05 8.93
C ASP A 102 -3.69 -0.95 9.66
N ALA A 103 -2.57 -0.35 10.03
CA ALA A 103 -1.53 -0.96 10.86
C ALA A 103 -1.03 -2.31 10.31
N CYS A 104 -0.80 -2.39 9.01
CA CYS A 104 -0.24 -3.59 8.37
C CYS A 104 1.25 -3.43 8.05
N LEU A 105 1.97 -4.54 8.11
CA LEU A 105 3.33 -4.64 7.57
C LEU A 105 3.34 -5.57 6.37
N ILE A 106 3.75 -5.05 5.22
CA ILE A 106 3.93 -5.83 3.99
C ILE A 106 5.43 -6.09 3.82
N GLY A 107 5.82 -7.33 4.00
CA GLY A 107 7.22 -7.76 3.98
C GLY A 107 7.88 -7.58 2.61
N MET A 108 9.19 -7.43 2.60
CA MET A 108 10.02 -7.18 1.42
C MET A 108 9.72 -8.14 0.28
N SER A 109 9.62 -7.62 -0.95
CA SER A 109 9.35 -8.39 -2.17
C SER A 109 8.04 -9.17 -2.18
N ALA A 110 7.10 -8.89 -1.30
CA ALA A 110 5.77 -9.47 -1.38
C ALA A 110 5.00 -8.91 -2.59
N THR A 111 4.12 -9.74 -3.16
CA THR A 111 3.24 -9.35 -4.28
C THR A 111 1.79 -9.55 -3.86
N ILE A 112 0.97 -8.50 -3.97
CA ILE A 112 -0.45 -8.53 -3.62
C ILE A 112 -1.26 -8.10 -4.84
N LEU A 113 -2.15 -8.99 -5.31
CA LEU A 113 -2.85 -8.84 -6.59
C LEU A 113 -4.30 -8.35 -6.41
N ASP A 114 -4.91 -8.03 -7.55
CA ASP A 114 -6.22 -7.41 -7.70
C ASP A 114 -7.31 -7.99 -6.80
N GLY A 115 -8.08 -7.12 -6.17
CA GLY A 115 -9.20 -7.47 -5.33
C GLY A 115 -8.82 -8.18 -4.01
N ALA A 116 -7.52 -8.35 -3.73
CA ALA A 116 -7.09 -8.88 -2.44
C ALA A 116 -7.31 -7.87 -1.33
N VAL A 117 -7.62 -8.36 -0.13
CA VAL A 117 -7.80 -7.55 1.08
C VAL A 117 -6.96 -8.14 2.21
N ILE A 118 -6.09 -7.33 2.75
CA ILE A 118 -5.33 -7.63 3.98
C ILE A 118 -6.02 -6.92 5.13
N GLY A 119 -6.59 -7.69 6.05
CA GLY A 119 -7.27 -7.15 7.23
C GLY A 119 -6.29 -6.44 8.16
N LYS A 120 -6.79 -5.44 8.88
CA LYS A 120 -5.98 -4.58 9.76
C LYS A 120 -5.10 -5.35 10.74
N GLU A 121 -4.04 -4.69 11.19
CA GLU A 121 -3.13 -5.24 12.20
C GLU A 121 -2.51 -6.59 11.77
N SER A 122 -2.15 -6.72 10.48
CA SER A 122 -1.65 -7.97 9.92
C SER A 122 -0.24 -7.83 9.35
N ILE A 123 0.45 -8.95 9.27
CA ILE A 123 1.78 -9.05 8.65
C ILE A 123 1.70 -9.96 7.43
N VAL A 124 2.11 -9.47 6.28
CA VAL A 124 2.42 -10.30 5.11
C VAL A 124 3.93 -10.54 5.09
N GLY A 125 4.33 -11.78 5.18
CA GLY A 125 5.75 -12.17 5.20
C GLY A 125 6.47 -11.84 3.88
N ALA A 126 7.79 -11.66 3.95
CA ALA A 126 8.62 -11.38 2.78
C ALA A 126 8.47 -12.47 1.70
N ASN A 127 8.56 -12.08 0.41
CA ASN A 127 8.39 -12.94 -0.75
C ASN A 127 7.05 -13.69 -0.84
N SER A 128 6.03 -13.25 -0.11
CA SER A 128 4.70 -13.86 -0.19
C SER A 128 3.96 -13.43 -1.46
N LEU A 129 3.16 -14.35 -2.02
CA LEU A 129 2.27 -14.09 -3.15
C LEU A 129 0.81 -14.18 -2.71
N VAL A 130 0.17 -13.05 -2.54
CA VAL A 130 -1.27 -12.95 -2.32
C VAL A 130 -1.98 -12.88 -3.67
N THR A 131 -2.69 -13.94 -4.01
CA THR A 131 -3.39 -14.06 -5.28
C THR A 131 -4.69 -13.25 -5.30
N LYS A 132 -5.24 -13.02 -6.51
CA LYS A 132 -6.44 -12.21 -6.74
C LYS A 132 -7.61 -12.61 -5.85
N ASN A 133 -8.37 -11.61 -5.40
CA ASN A 133 -9.61 -11.74 -4.64
C ASN A 133 -9.48 -12.49 -3.29
N LYS A 134 -8.28 -12.70 -2.80
CA LYS A 134 -8.07 -13.27 -1.46
C LYS A 134 -8.37 -12.24 -0.38
N LYS A 135 -9.10 -12.67 0.65
CA LYS A 135 -9.39 -11.83 1.81
C LYS A 135 -8.84 -12.51 3.05
N PHE A 136 -8.04 -11.79 3.78
CA PHE A 136 -7.43 -12.25 5.02
C PHE A 136 -8.03 -11.50 6.21
N PRO A 137 -8.37 -12.19 7.31
CA PRO A 137 -8.92 -11.54 8.49
C PRO A 137 -7.88 -10.65 9.18
N PRO A 138 -8.33 -9.71 10.02
CA PRO A 138 -7.43 -8.91 10.86
C PRO A 138 -6.51 -9.77 11.73
N ARG A 139 -5.40 -9.19 12.18
CA ARG A 139 -4.42 -9.77 13.11
C ARG A 139 -3.80 -11.08 12.61
N SER A 140 -3.57 -11.18 11.30
CA SER A 140 -3.05 -12.41 10.68
C SER A 140 -1.57 -12.30 10.33
N LEU A 141 -0.81 -13.35 10.63
CA LEU A 141 0.46 -13.63 9.98
C LEU A 141 0.18 -14.40 8.68
N ILE A 142 0.49 -13.78 7.54
CA ILE A 142 0.17 -14.29 6.20
C ILE A 142 1.49 -14.57 5.48
N MET A 143 1.73 -15.81 5.03
CA MET A 143 3.00 -16.19 4.40
C MET A 143 2.81 -17.20 3.28
N GLY A 144 3.76 -17.22 2.35
CA GLY A 144 3.89 -18.26 1.32
C GLY A 144 3.50 -17.80 -0.09
N ALA A 145 3.69 -18.68 -1.06
CA ALA A 145 3.33 -18.49 -2.46
C ALA A 145 2.66 -19.78 -3.00
N PRO A 146 1.31 -19.85 -3.05
CA PRO A 146 0.34 -18.84 -2.65
C PRO A 146 0.26 -18.64 -1.12
N ALA A 147 0.03 -17.39 -0.70
CA ALA A 147 0.01 -17.03 0.71
C ALA A 147 -1.22 -17.57 1.44
N LYS A 148 -1.02 -17.94 2.72
CA LYS A 148 -2.06 -18.44 3.63
C LYS A 148 -1.86 -17.82 5.02
N VAL A 149 -2.92 -17.79 5.82
CA VAL A 149 -2.80 -17.48 7.25
C VAL A 149 -2.00 -18.61 7.93
N VAL A 150 -0.95 -18.22 8.62
CA VAL A 150 -0.11 -19.15 9.42
C VAL A 150 -0.62 -19.22 10.85
N ARG A 151 -0.92 -18.05 11.44
CA ARG A 151 -1.46 -17.88 12.79
C ARG A 151 -2.01 -16.46 12.99
N GLU A 152 -2.65 -16.27 14.11
CA GLU A 152 -2.99 -14.92 14.62
C GLU A 152 -1.75 -14.24 15.23
N LEU A 153 -1.70 -12.92 15.17
CA LEU A 153 -0.70 -12.09 15.85
C LEU A 153 -1.08 -11.88 17.32
N ASN A 154 -0.09 -11.86 18.19
CA ASN A 154 -0.28 -11.47 19.58
C ASN A 154 -0.27 -9.94 19.74
N ASP A 155 -0.57 -9.44 20.95
CA ASP A 155 -0.69 -8.01 21.22
C ASP A 155 0.65 -7.27 21.04
N ASP A 156 1.77 -7.87 21.47
CA ASP A 156 3.11 -7.27 21.32
C ASP A 156 3.48 -7.08 19.83
N GLU A 157 3.11 -8.03 18.98
CA GLU A 157 3.32 -7.93 17.52
C GLU A 157 2.48 -6.81 16.92
N VAL A 158 1.25 -6.66 17.37
CA VAL A 158 0.37 -5.56 16.92
C VAL A 158 0.90 -4.21 17.39
N GLU A 159 1.34 -4.07 18.63
CA GLU A 159 1.97 -2.84 19.14
C GLU A 159 3.21 -2.47 18.32
N GLU A 160 4.02 -3.45 17.90
CA GLU A 160 5.20 -3.22 17.07
C GLU A 160 4.85 -2.69 15.67
N LEU A 161 3.68 -3.03 15.11
CA LEU A 161 3.23 -2.47 13.83
C LEU A 161 3.04 -0.94 13.92
N TYR A 162 2.37 -0.47 14.97
CA TYR A 162 2.19 0.96 15.21
C TYR A 162 3.52 1.66 15.53
N ALA A 163 4.37 1.01 16.34
CA ALA A 163 5.70 1.53 16.64
C ALA A 163 6.58 1.64 15.40
N SER A 164 6.48 0.68 14.46
CA SER A 164 7.17 0.71 13.17
C SER A 164 6.75 1.93 12.34
N ALA A 165 5.45 2.15 12.17
CA ALA A 165 4.93 3.30 11.42
C ALA A 165 5.45 4.62 12.01
N LYS A 166 5.40 4.78 13.34
CA LYS A 166 5.91 5.96 14.03
C LYS A 166 7.41 6.18 13.80
N ARG A 167 8.24 5.14 13.84
CA ARG A 167 9.68 5.25 13.54
C ARG A 167 9.94 5.77 12.13
N TYR A 168 9.17 5.35 11.13
CA TYR A 168 9.33 5.86 9.76
C TYR A 168 8.91 7.32 9.61
N VAL A 169 7.96 7.81 10.40
CA VAL A 169 7.67 9.26 10.49
C VAL A 169 8.89 10.01 11.03
N GLU A 170 9.60 9.47 12.02
CA GLU A 170 10.81 10.08 12.56
C GLU A 170 12.00 10.02 11.58
N PHE A 171 12.18 8.91 10.87
CA PHE A 171 13.33 8.71 9.95
C PHE A 171 13.29 9.61 8.70
N LYS A 172 12.12 10.04 8.24
CA LYS A 172 12.00 10.94 7.08
C LYS A 172 12.31 12.40 7.38
N ASN A 173 12.35 12.77 8.67
CA ASN A 173 12.61 14.13 9.17
C ASN A 173 14.10 14.27 9.51
#